data_e4d833ccca765288c02a82bdf28ceb43
#
_entry.id   e4d833ccca765288c02a82bdf28ceb43
#
_cell.length_a   1.000
_cell.length_b   1.000
_cell.length_c   1.000
_cell.angle_alpha   90.00
_cell.angle_beta   90.00
_cell.angle_gamma   90.00
#
_symmetry.space_group_name_H-M   'P 1'
#
loop_
_entity.id
_entity.type
_entity.pdbx_description
1 polymer ?
#
loop_
_entity_poly.entity_id
_entity_poly.type
_entity_poly.pdbx_seq_one_letter_code
_entity_poly.pdbx_strand_id
1 'polypeptide(L)'
;MKKKIIENIKTLFYALIIALIIRSFLFQPFYIPSSSMEPNLLVGDRLFVSKYTYGYSRHSLPFSPNLTNKRYLSKNPERGDVVVFKTPADNRTDYIKRLIGLPGDTLQIIDGELYLNSQKIRRNKVEITININCGEEKLNINAFEEILPNGKKYIAVYN
;
A
#
# COMPACT_ATOMS: atom_id res chain seq x y z
N MET A 1 23.14 5.15 42.71
CA MET A 1 23.09 5.65 41.31
C MET A 1 23.39 4.56 40.30
N LYS A 2 24.49 3.82 40.32
CA LYS A 2 24.85 2.80 39.31
C LYS A 2 23.78 1.72 39.09
N LYS A 3 23.12 1.19 40.13
CA LYS A 3 22.07 0.16 40.00
C LYS A 3 20.85 0.67 39.19
N LYS A 4 20.40 1.89 39.45
CA LYS A 4 19.27 2.53 38.78
C LYS A 4 19.57 2.80 37.29
N ILE A 5 20.84 3.15 36.97
CA ILE A 5 21.29 3.32 35.60
C ILE A 5 21.26 1.98 34.84
N ILE A 6 21.73 0.90 35.45
CA ILE A 6 21.71 -0.44 34.86
C ILE A 6 20.28 -0.93 34.59
N GLU A 7 19.36 -0.69 35.55
CA GLU A 7 17.93 -1.03 35.36
C GLU A 7 17.29 -0.26 34.20
N ASN A 8 17.58 1.04 34.10
CA ASN A 8 17.08 1.85 32.97
C ASN A 8 17.65 1.38 31.63
N ILE A 9 18.94 1.01 31.57
CA ILE A 9 19.56 0.47 30.36
C ILE A 9 18.91 -0.86 29.94
N LYS A 10 18.64 -1.76 30.90
CA LYS A 10 17.93 -3.02 30.64
C LYS A 10 16.54 -2.77 30.10
N THR A 11 15.78 -1.85 30.69
CA THR A 11 14.44 -1.49 30.25
C THR A 11 14.46 -0.95 28.82
N LEU A 12 15.40 -0.03 28.53
CA LEU A 12 15.58 0.50 27.17
C LEU A 12 15.94 -0.60 26.15
N PHE A 13 16.81 -1.52 26.54
CA PHE A 13 17.21 -2.66 25.68
C PHE A 13 16.02 -3.57 25.35
N TYR A 14 15.20 -3.94 26.35
CA TYR A 14 14.00 -4.73 26.11
C TYR A 14 12.97 -3.98 25.26
N ALA A 15 12.76 -2.71 25.52
CA ALA A 15 11.86 -1.89 24.70
C ALA A 15 12.31 -1.84 23.24
N LEU A 16 13.62 -1.71 22.99
CA LEU A 16 14.19 -1.73 21.65
C LEU A 16 13.95 -3.08 20.94
N ILE A 17 14.19 -4.19 21.65
CA ILE A 17 13.96 -5.54 21.10
C ILE A 17 12.48 -5.73 20.73
N ILE A 18 11.56 -5.36 21.63
CA ILE A 18 10.12 -5.46 21.39
C ILE A 18 9.73 -4.60 20.17
N ALA A 19 10.21 -3.38 20.08
CA ALA A 19 9.94 -2.49 18.96
C ALA A 19 10.47 -3.07 17.63
N LEU A 20 11.67 -3.67 17.62
CA LEU A 20 12.22 -4.35 16.45
C LEU A 20 11.39 -5.55 16.03
N ILE A 21 10.91 -6.36 16.99
CA ILE A 21 10.04 -7.51 16.71
C ILE A 21 8.72 -7.03 16.07
N ILE A 22 8.06 -6.04 16.69
CA ILE A 22 6.80 -5.50 16.17
C ILE A 22 7.00 -4.96 14.75
N ARG A 23 8.03 -4.14 14.53
CA ARG A 23 8.33 -3.55 13.22
C ARG A 23 8.71 -4.60 12.16
N SER A 24 9.36 -5.70 12.56
CA SER A 24 9.79 -6.74 11.62
C SER A 24 8.66 -7.69 11.24
N PHE A 25 7.79 -8.04 12.17
CA PHE A 25 6.82 -9.13 12.00
C PHE A 25 5.36 -8.68 11.95
N LEU A 26 5.01 -7.54 12.54
CA LEU A 26 3.61 -7.15 12.63
C LEU A 26 3.28 -5.97 11.72
N PHE A 27 3.73 -4.77 12.07
CA PHE A 27 3.30 -3.53 11.43
C PHE A 27 4.47 -2.61 11.12
N GLN A 28 4.37 -1.94 9.99
CA GLN A 28 5.30 -0.88 9.63
C GLN A 28 4.52 0.40 9.35
N PRO A 29 4.89 1.53 10.01
CA PRO A 29 4.31 2.82 9.70
C PRO A 29 4.81 3.32 8.35
N PHE A 30 3.91 3.90 7.57
CA PHE A 30 4.17 4.55 6.30
C PHE A 30 3.53 5.94 6.28
N TYR A 31 4.11 6.80 5.49
CA TYR A 31 3.62 8.12 5.16
C TYR A 31 3.32 8.18 3.66
N ILE A 32 2.23 8.85 3.28
CA ILE A 32 1.82 8.98 1.87
C ILE A 32 2.39 10.28 1.30
N PRO A 33 3.39 10.21 0.42
CA PRO A 33 4.01 11.39 -0.16
C PRO A 33 3.38 11.85 -1.48
N SER A 34 2.49 11.06 -2.10
CA SER A 34 1.98 11.32 -3.44
C SER A 34 0.48 11.11 -3.56
N SER A 35 -0.16 11.84 -4.48
CA SER A 35 -1.59 11.81 -4.76
C SER A 35 -2.08 10.57 -5.55
N SER A 36 -1.18 9.66 -5.94
CA SER A 36 -1.51 8.54 -6.84
C SER A 36 -2.52 7.52 -6.31
N MET A 37 -2.93 7.63 -5.04
CA MET A 37 -3.97 6.82 -4.40
C MET A 37 -5.17 7.66 -3.96
N GLU A 38 -5.20 8.95 -4.28
CA GLU A 38 -6.37 9.79 -4.04
C GLU A 38 -7.56 9.31 -4.88
N PRO A 39 -8.77 9.44 -4.33
CA PRO A 39 -9.13 9.99 -3.03
C PRO A 39 -9.11 8.97 -1.88
N ASN A 40 -8.71 7.72 -2.14
CA ASN A 40 -8.77 6.65 -1.14
C ASN A 40 -7.70 6.81 -0.03
N LEU A 41 -6.54 7.40 -0.38
CA LEU A 41 -5.48 7.78 0.55
C LEU A 41 -5.00 9.17 0.15
N LEU A 42 -4.94 10.08 1.11
CA LEU A 42 -4.55 11.47 0.89
C LEU A 42 -3.06 11.68 1.10
N VAL A 43 -2.50 12.67 0.41
CA VAL A 43 -1.13 13.13 0.69
C VAL A 43 -1.07 13.63 2.14
N GLY A 44 -0.09 13.13 2.90
CA GLY A 44 0.05 13.45 4.32
C GLY A 44 -0.47 12.36 5.27
N ASP A 45 -1.26 11.41 4.77
CA ASP A 45 -1.77 10.31 5.59
C ASP A 45 -0.64 9.46 6.18
N ARG A 46 -0.86 9.01 7.41
CA ARG A 46 -0.02 8.03 8.09
C ARG A 46 -0.81 6.75 8.31
N LEU A 47 -0.25 5.65 7.87
CA LEU A 47 -0.92 4.35 7.95
C LEU A 47 0.03 3.26 8.45
N PHE A 48 -0.53 2.17 8.92
CA PHE A 48 0.21 0.97 9.30
C PHE A 48 -0.03 -0.12 8.26
N VAL A 49 1.06 -0.66 7.74
CA VAL A 49 1.03 -1.78 6.80
C VAL A 49 1.32 -3.07 7.56
N SER A 50 0.40 -4.04 7.46
CA SER A 50 0.58 -5.37 8.02
C SER A 50 1.57 -6.18 7.18
N LYS A 51 2.58 -6.75 7.82
CA LYS A 51 3.61 -7.55 7.14
C LYS A 51 3.23 -9.03 6.98
N TYR A 52 2.40 -9.52 7.88
CA TYR A 52 1.98 -10.93 7.90
C TYR A 52 0.94 -11.30 6.85
N THR A 53 0.25 -10.31 6.24
CA THR A 53 -0.87 -10.54 5.31
C THR A 53 -0.47 -11.37 4.09
N TYR A 54 0.70 -11.06 3.51
CA TYR A 54 1.20 -11.75 2.30
C TYR A 54 2.50 -12.51 2.54
N GLY A 55 2.84 -12.76 3.80
CA GLY A 55 4.06 -13.46 4.20
C GLY A 55 5.30 -12.56 4.21
N TYR A 56 6.41 -13.15 4.63
CA TYR A 56 7.64 -12.45 4.95
C TYR A 56 8.70 -12.61 3.85
N SER A 57 9.35 -11.52 3.52
CA SER A 57 10.50 -11.49 2.61
C SER A 57 11.68 -10.78 3.28
N ARG A 58 12.82 -10.71 2.60
CA ARG A 58 13.96 -9.93 3.10
C ARG A 58 13.60 -8.47 3.44
N HIS A 59 12.63 -7.89 2.73
CA HIS A 59 12.14 -6.53 2.97
C HIS A 59 11.28 -6.38 4.23
N SER A 60 10.88 -7.50 4.85
CA SER A 60 10.20 -7.47 6.15
C SER A 60 11.16 -7.15 7.30
N LEU A 61 12.45 -7.45 7.13
CA LEU A 61 13.48 -7.20 8.13
C LEU A 61 14.06 -5.77 8.00
N PRO A 62 14.56 -5.18 9.11
CA PRO A 62 15.28 -3.93 9.07
C PRO A 62 16.46 -4.02 8.10
N PHE A 63 16.72 -2.94 7.37
CA PHE A 63 17.81 -2.82 6.39
C PHE A 63 17.76 -3.80 5.20
N SER A 64 16.67 -4.60 5.07
CA SER A 64 16.46 -5.54 3.95
C SER A 64 17.70 -6.42 3.65
N PRO A 65 18.23 -7.17 4.63
CA PRO A 65 19.46 -7.95 4.44
C PRO A 65 19.27 -8.99 3.32
N ASN A 66 20.33 -9.22 2.54
CA ASN A 66 20.27 -10.15 1.39
C ASN A 66 20.42 -11.62 1.84
N LEU A 67 19.56 -12.07 2.77
CA LEU A 67 19.60 -13.43 3.32
C LEU A 67 18.88 -14.44 2.44
N THR A 68 17.82 -14.02 1.74
CA THR A 68 17.00 -14.91 0.91
C THR A 68 16.19 -14.10 -0.12
N ASN A 69 15.99 -14.71 -1.29
CA ASN A 69 15.09 -14.18 -2.31
C ASN A 69 13.70 -14.83 -2.25
N LYS A 70 13.47 -15.77 -1.30
CA LYS A 70 12.19 -16.45 -1.15
C LYS A 70 11.28 -15.68 -0.20
N ARG A 71 9.98 -15.86 -0.36
CA ARG A 71 8.96 -15.40 0.57
C ARG A 71 8.47 -16.59 1.41
N TYR A 72 8.46 -16.41 2.73
CA TYR A 72 7.97 -17.41 3.68
C TYR A 72 6.51 -17.12 4.04
N LEU A 73 5.72 -18.18 4.27
CA LEU A 73 4.28 -18.09 4.57
C LEU A 73 3.55 -17.23 3.53
N SER A 74 3.90 -17.41 2.26
CA SER A 74 3.38 -16.57 1.18
C SER A 74 1.88 -16.82 0.97
N LYS A 75 1.12 -15.72 0.90
CA LYS A 75 -0.27 -15.69 0.47
C LYS A 75 -0.38 -14.74 -0.73
N ASN A 76 -1.12 -15.14 -1.74
CA ASN A 76 -1.34 -14.28 -2.90
C ASN A 76 -2.31 -13.15 -2.54
N PRO A 77 -2.03 -11.93 -2.98
CA PRO A 77 -2.95 -10.82 -2.83
C PRO A 77 -4.18 -11.02 -3.74
N GLU A 78 -5.30 -10.49 -3.31
CA GLU A 78 -6.54 -10.54 -4.05
C GLU A 78 -6.74 -9.26 -4.87
N ARG A 79 -7.54 -9.37 -5.92
CA ARG A 79 -7.95 -8.20 -6.71
C ARG A 79 -8.64 -7.17 -5.80
N GLY A 80 -8.26 -5.90 -5.94
CA GLY A 80 -8.78 -4.79 -5.14
C GLY A 80 -7.99 -4.51 -3.85
N ASP A 81 -7.04 -5.40 -3.47
CA ASP A 81 -6.20 -5.13 -2.31
C ASP A 81 -5.29 -3.91 -2.54
N VAL A 82 -5.07 -3.15 -1.47
CA VAL A 82 -4.05 -2.10 -1.45
C VAL A 82 -2.76 -2.70 -0.93
N VAL A 83 -1.74 -2.70 -1.77
CA VAL A 83 -0.45 -3.35 -1.48
C VAL A 83 0.69 -2.36 -1.47
N VAL A 84 1.64 -2.57 -0.55
CA VAL A 84 2.93 -1.88 -0.52
C VAL A 84 4.00 -2.84 -1.03
N PHE A 85 4.80 -2.36 -1.97
CA PHE A 85 5.86 -3.18 -2.57
C PHE A 85 7.07 -2.32 -2.96
N LYS A 86 8.22 -2.95 -3.06
CA LYS A 86 9.42 -2.31 -3.61
C LYS A 86 9.32 -2.24 -5.13
N THR A 87 9.55 -1.05 -5.71
CA THR A 87 9.53 -0.92 -7.17
C THR A 87 10.59 -1.82 -7.82
N PRO A 88 10.24 -2.52 -8.90
CA PRO A 88 11.20 -3.37 -9.62
C PRO A 88 12.38 -2.58 -10.21
N ALA A 89 12.22 -1.28 -10.44
CA ALA A 89 13.25 -0.45 -11.06
C ALA A 89 14.52 -0.32 -10.19
N ASP A 90 14.37 -0.19 -8.87
CA ASP A 90 15.50 0.04 -7.96
C ASP A 90 15.53 -0.91 -6.75
N ASN A 91 14.46 -1.67 -6.52
CA ASN A 91 14.25 -2.53 -5.35
C ASN A 91 14.41 -1.80 -3.99
N ARG A 92 14.26 -0.49 -3.97
CA ARG A 92 14.45 0.37 -2.78
C ARG A 92 13.24 1.22 -2.47
N THR A 93 12.64 1.85 -3.49
CA THR A 93 11.51 2.76 -3.32
C THR A 93 10.23 1.98 -3.01
N ASP A 94 9.52 2.39 -1.96
CA ASP A 94 8.22 1.81 -1.62
C ASP A 94 7.11 2.47 -2.44
N TYR A 95 6.30 1.66 -3.08
CA TYR A 95 5.08 2.08 -3.76
C TYR A 95 3.86 1.50 -3.05
N ILE A 96 2.80 2.30 -2.97
CA ILE A 96 1.48 1.86 -2.54
C ILE A 96 0.53 1.97 -3.74
N LYS A 97 -0.11 0.86 -4.10
CA LYS A 97 -1.05 0.80 -5.24
C LYS A 97 -2.17 -0.19 -4.95
N ARG A 98 -3.30 0.01 -5.64
CA ARG A 98 -4.38 -0.97 -5.66
C ARG A 98 -4.13 -2.00 -6.75
N LEU A 99 -4.27 -3.26 -6.38
CA LEU A 99 -4.09 -4.40 -7.29
C LEU A 99 -5.37 -4.59 -8.13
N ILE A 100 -5.30 -4.27 -9.39
CA ILE A 100 -6.43 -4.42 -10.32
C ILE A 100 -6.31 -5.70 -11.14
N GLY A 101 -5.14 -5.95 -11.73
CA GLY A 101 -4.86 -7.16 -12.51
C GLY A 101 -4.16 -8.23 -11.68
N LEU A 102 -4.49 -9.49 -11.94
CA LEU A 102 -3.77 -10.66 -11.43
C LEU A 102 -2.95 -11.28 -12.56
N PRO A 103 -1.99 -12.18 -12.26
CA PRO A 103 -1.25 -12.88 -13.29
C PRO A 103 -2.16 -13.56 -14.30
N GLY A 104 -1.92 -13.30 -15.59
CA GLY A 104 -2.74 -13.80 -16.69
C GLY A 104 -3.88 -12.88 -17.14
N ASP A 105 -4.17 -11.81 -16.40
CA ASP A 105 -5.18 -10.84 -16.82
C ASP A 105 -4.67 -9.89 -17.92
N THR A 106 -5.61 -9.49 -18.76
CA THR A 106 -5.43 -8.41 -19.74
C THR A 106 -6.14 -7.16 -19.24
N LEU A 107 -5.41 -6.04 -19.10
CA LEU A 107 -5.96 -4.74 -18.72
C LEU A 107 -5.88 -3.79 -19.91
N GLN A 108 -6.97 -3.07 -20.17
CA GLN A 108 -7.05 -2.02 -21.19
C GLN A 108 -7.80 -0.82 -20.63
N ILE A 109 -7.39 0.36 -21.04
CA ILE A 109 -8.14 1.60 -20.83
C ILE A 109 -8.55 2.11 -22.21
N ILE A 110 -9.85 2.18 -22.45
CA ILE A 110 -10.44 2.64 -23.70
C ILE A 110 -11.38 3.77 -23.36
N ASP A 111 -11.16 4.94 -23.95
CA ASP A 111 -11.96 6.16 -23.72
C ASP A 111 -12.14 6.48 -22.21
N GLY A 112 -11.08 6.33 -21.43
CA GLY A 112 -11.10 6.54 -19.98
C GLY A 112 -11.90 5.51 -19.18
N GLU A 113 -12.21 4.35 -19.76
CA GLU A 113 -12.91 3.24 -19.12
C GLU A 113 -12.01 2.03 -18.96
N LEU A 114 -12.05 1.41 -17.79
CA LEU A 114 -11.22 0.25 -17.47
C LEU A 114 -11.89 -1.04 -17.95
N TYR A 115 -11.15 -1.81 -18.73
CA TYR A 115 -11.53 -3.16 -19.19
C TYR A 115 -10.58 -4.18 -18.55
N LEU A 116 -11.16 -5.24 -18.05
CA LEU A 116 -10.45 -6.39 -17.49
C LEU A 116 -10.89 -7.64 -18.25
N ASN A 117 -9.95 -8.33 -18.91
CA ASN A 117 -10.22 -9.50 -19.74
C ASN A 117 -11.31 -9.25 -20.79
N SER A 118 -11.22 -8.12 -21.46
CA SER A 118 -12.19 -7.62 -22.45
C SER A 118 -13.58 -7.28 -21.90
N GLN A 119 -13.78 -7.36 -20.57
CA GLN A 119 -15.02 -6.95 -19.93
C GLN A 119 -14.87 -5.59 -19.28
N LYS A 120 -15.78 -4.68 -19.61
CA LYS A 120 -15.83 -3.35 -18.99
C LYS A 120 -16.12 -3.46 -17.50
N ILE A 121 -15.33 -2.79 -16.69
CA ILE A 121 -15.57 -2.66 -15.24
C ILE A 121 -16.79 -1.75 -15.02
N ARG A 122 -17.72 -2.23 -14.20
CA ARG A 122 -18.90 -1.44 -13.84
C ARG A 122 -18.47 -0.24 -13.01
N ARG A 123 -18.98 0.95 -13.36
CA ARG A 123 -18.72 2.16 -12.61
C ARG A 123 -20.00 2.97 -12.43
N ASN A 124 -20.19 3.53 -11.27
CA ASN A 124 -21.27 4.46 -10.95
C ASN A 124 -20.69 5.84 -10.73
N LYS A 125 -21.25 6.86 -11.36
CA LYS A 125 -20.81 8.23 -11.12
C LYS A 125 -21.12 8.62 -9.68
N VAL A 126 -20.14 9.16 -8.97
CA VAL A 126 -20.29 9.66 -7.60
C VAL A 126 -20.40 11.18 -7.68
N GLU A 127 -21.48 11.74 -7.13
CA GLU A 127 -21.71 13.20 -7.10
C GLU A 127 -20.85 13.91 -6.05
N ILE A 128 -19.63 13.46 -5.84
CA ILE A 128 -18.68 14.09 -4.93
C ILE A 128 -17.65 14.80 -5.77
N THR A 129 -17.63 16.12 -5.69
CA THR A 129 -16.52 16.91 -6.24
C THR A 129 -15.31 16.71 -5.35
N ILE A 130 -14.35 15.93 -5.81
CA ILE A 130 -13.10 15.69 -5.09
C ILE A 130 -12.09 16.73 -5.59
N ASN A 131 -11.69 17.62 -4.69
CA ASN A 131 -10.58 18.53 -4.96
C ASN A 131 -9.26 17.75 -4.83
N ILE A 132 -8.71 17.29 -5.94
CA ILE A 132 -7.39 16.67 -5.97
C ILE A 132 -6.34 17.74 -6.15
N ASN A 133 -5.39 17.80 -5.22
CA ASN A 133 -4.26 18.72 -5.32
C ASN A 133 -3.21 18.14 -6.28
N CYS A 134 -3.30 18.50 -7.55
CA CYS A 134 -2.23 18.28 -8.52
C CYS A 134 -1.35 19.53 -8.60
N GLY A 135 -0.43 19.70 -7.66
CA GLY A 135 0.36 20.93 -7.53
C GLY A 135 -0.47 22.10 -6.97
N GLU A 136 -0.38 23.28 -7.60
CA GLU A 136 -1.11 24.48 -7.16
C GLU A 136 -2.53 24.59 -7.74
N GLU A 137 -2.91 23.74 -8.70
CA GLU A 137 -4.21 23.77 -9.36
C GLU A 137 -5.20 22.79 -8.72
N LYS A 138 -6.37 23.31 -8.35
CA LYS A 138 -7.52 22.51 -7.91
C LYS A 138 -8.31 22.08 -9.14
N LEU A 139 -8.23 20.84 -9.52
CA LEU A 139 -9.02 20.27 -10.61
C LEU A 139 -10.33 19.67 -10.07
N ASN A 140 -11.45 20.11 -10.62
CA ASN A 140 -12.75 19.46 -10.39
C ASN A 140 -12.84 18.24 -11.29
N ILE A 141 -12.60 17.06 -10.74
CA ILE A 141 -12.54 15.81 -11.50
C ILE A 141 -13.76 14.95 -11.15
N ASN A 142 -14.34 14.29 -12.17
CA ASN A 142 -15.42 13.34 -11.94
C ASN A 142 -14.89 12.08 -11.23
N ALA A 143 -15.56 11.72 -10.15
CA ALA A 143 -15.26 10.48 -9.43
C ALA A 143 -16.26 9.39 -9.78
N PHE A 144 -15.78 8.16 -9.80
CA PHE A 144 -16.60 6.97 -10.08
C PHE A 144 -16.34 5.90 -9.03
N GLU A 145 -17.40 5.28 -8.52
CA GLU A 145 -17.29 4.05 -7.76
C GLU A 145 -17.17 2.88 -8.76
N GLU A 146 -16.00 2.27 -8.84
CA GLU A 146 -15.75 1.09 -9.66
C GLU A 146 -15.97 -0.19 -8.86
N ILE A 147 -16.59 -1.18 -9.51
CA ILE A 147 -16.96 -2.46 -8.91
C ILE A 147 -16.19 -3.56 -9.64
N LEU A 148 -15.23 -4.15 -8.94
CA LEU A 148 -14.42 -5.25 -9.46
C LEU A 148 -15.24 -6.56 -9.56
N PRO A 149 -14.84 -7.53 -10.38
CA PRO A 149 -15.55 -8.81 -10.53
C PRO A 149 -15.75 -9.60 -9.24
N ASN A 150 -14.87 -9.40 -8.25
CA ASN A 150 -14.98 -10.03 -6.93
C ASN A 150 -15.87 -9.24 -5.95
N GLY A 151 -16.56 -8.19 -6.42
CA GLY A 151 -17.46 -7.36 -5.61
C GLY A 151 -16.79 -6.27 -4.80
N LYS A 152 -15.45 -6.20 -4.75
CA LYS A 152 -14.74 -5.09 -4.09
C LYS A 152 -14.96 -3.79 -4.85
N LYS A 153 -15.18 -2.71 -4.10
CA LYS A 153 -15.46 -1.38 -4.63
C LYS A 153 -14.35 -0.40 -4.25
N TYR A 154 -14.11 0.57 -5.10
CA TYR A 154 -13.19 1.67 -4.81
C TYR A 154 -13.58 2.91 -5.62
N ILE A 155 -13.12 4.07 -5.19
CA ILE A 155 -13.33 5.31 -5.92
C ILE A 155 -12.13 5.53 -6.84
N ALA A 156 -12.40 5.71 -8.12
CA ALA A 156 -11.44 6.09 -9.14
C ALA A 156 -11.77 7.49 -9.69
N VAL A 157 -10.74 8.18 -10.12
CA VAL A 157 -10.84 9.51 -10.75
C VAL A 157 -10.24 9.44 -12.13
N TYR A 158 -10.91 10.04 -13.08
CA TYR A 158 -10.48 10.12 -14.48
C TYR A 158 -10.50 11.58 -14.94
N ASN A 159 -9.49 11.94 -15.71
CA ASN A 159 -9.43 13.24 -16.37
C ASN A 159 -10.20 13.21 -17.69
#